data_057613131687f6d674c4eecbbeb367af
#
_entry.id   057613131687f6d674c4eecbbeb367af
#
_cell.length_a   1.000
_cell.length_b   1.000
_cell.length_c   1.000
_cell.angle_alpha   90.00
_cell.angle_beta   90.00
_cell.angle_gamma   90.00
#
_symmetry.space_group_name_H-M   'P 1'
#
loop_
_entity.id
_entity.type
_entity.pdbx_description
1 polymer ?
#
loop_
_entity_poly.entity_id
_entity_poly.type
_entity_poly.pdbx_seq_one_letter_code
_entity_poly.pdbx_strand_id
1 'polypeptide(L)'
;MTEVNIGERRKRQLEESVDVHFKDIRKSFGDVEVLKGINLSIRRGEFFSLLGPSGCGKTTLLRILAGFEFQDSGEVILRGSEVSKLPPNQRSVNTVFQNYALFPHMTVFDNVAFGLKMRKVSATEIKNRVSSALEMVEIGQFATRRPAQLSGGQRQRVALARAIVNEPQVLLLDEPLSALDRKLRVNLQVELMRLQSRLGLTFIFVTHDQEEALTMSDRIAVMNKGVIEQLGGVEEMYERPANAYVAKFLGSSNLLEGTVSAPTRVRTPLGELEVADALPGVGKEVTLSIRPEKVQLSREPCAQNCVAVTVTDDIYQGATGAYRAKTQGGVELEVNTMNTGVVHTDYQIGDTLYAHLPAHLIVTLGGSKLLEAAALEGR
;
A
#
# COMPACT_ATOMS: atom_id res chain seq x y z
N MET A 1 26.31 -4.69 -21.42
CA MET A 1 26.18 -5.88 -20.56
C MET A 1 26.49 -5.65 -19.07
N THR A 2 26.63 -4.41 -18.59
CA THR A 2 27.14 -4.11 -17.24
C THR A 2 26.08 -3.54 -16.28
N GLU A 3 25.00 -2.96 -16.74
CA GLU A 3 23.99 -2.33 -15.85
C GLU A 3 22.97 -3.33 -15.25
N VAL A 4 22.62 -4.38 -15.98
CA VAL A 4 21.67 -5.42 -15.49
C VAL A 4 22.25 -6.19 -14.30
N ASN A 5 23.58 -6.37 -14.25
CA ASN A 5 24.26 -7.15 -13.20
C ASN A 5 24.39 -6.40 -11.85
N ILE A 6 24.32 -5.07 -11.86
CA ILE A 6 24.40 -4.25 -10.61
C ILE A 6 23.05 -4.27 -9.89
N GLY A 7 21.94 -4.21 -10.63
CA GLY A 7 20.60 -4.29 -10.08
C GLY A 7 20.30 -5.65 -9.41
N GLU A 8 20.68 -6.74 -10.07
CA GLU A 8 20.47 -8.09 -9.53
C GLU A 8 21.36 -8.41 -8.33
N ARG A 9 22.62 -7.95 -8.30
CA ARG A 9 23.50 -8.09 -7.15
C ARG A 9 23.01 -7.28 -5.93
N ARG A 10 22.51 -6.06 -6.17
CA ARG A 10 21.92 -5.21 -5.14
C ARG A 10 20.64 -5.83 -4.59
N LYS A 11 19.81 -6.42 -5.45
CA LYS A 11 18.61 -7.14 -5.07
C LYS A 11 18.92 -8.36 -4.19
N ARG A 12 19.92 -9.18 -4.53
CA ARG A 12 20.35 -10.34 -3.71
C ARG A 12 20.97 -9.94 -2.38
N GLN A 13 21.76 -8.88 -2.30
CA GLN A 13 22.30 -8.38 -1.02
C GLN A 13 21.24 -7.78 -0.09
N LEU A 14 20.14 -7.21 -0.65
CA LEU A 14 18.99 -6.73 0.11
C LEU A 14 18.13 -7.89 0.67
N GLU A 15 18.12 -9.05 0.02
CA GLU A 15 17.38 -10.24 0.47
C GLU A 15 17.97 -10.86 1.76
N GLU A 16 19.23 -10.59 2.11
CA GLU A 16 19.93 -11.22 3.24
C GLU A 16 19.89 -10.45 4.57
N SER A 17 19.44 -9.18 4.60
CA SER A 17 19.44 -8.42 5.86
C SER A 17 18.06 -7.84 6.21
N VAL A 18 17.55 -8.21 7.38
CA VAL A 18 16.31 -7.68 7.96
C VAL A 18 16.66 -6.52 8.90
N ASP A 19 16.04 -5.34 8.65
CA ASP A 19 16.17 -4.17 9.54
C ASP A 19 15.19 -4.22 10.71
N VAL A 20 13.93 -4.66 10.44
CA VAL A 20 12.88 -4.74 11.47
C VAL A 20 12.23 -6.11 11.46
N HIS A 21 12.11 -6.71 12.64
CA HIS A 21 11.36 -7.94 12.81
C HIS A 21 10.38 -7.81 13.98
N PHE A 22 9.10 -8.01 13.70
CA PHE A 22 8.04 -8.18 14.68
C PHE A 22 7.76 -9.66 14.83
N LYS A 23 7.77 -10.17 16.08
CA LYS A 23 7.48 -11.57 16.40
C LYS A 23 6.31 -11.64 17.35
N ASP A 24 5.19 -12.19 16.88
CA ASP A 24 3.94 -12.40 17.63
C ASP A 24 3.51 -11.18 18.44
N ILE A 25 3.52 -10.00 17.81
CA ILE A 25 3.16 -8.75 18.48
C ILE A 25 1.67 -8.73 18.77
N ARG A 26 1.32 -8.64 20.06
CA ARG A 26 -0.05 -8.47 20.54
C ARG A 26 -0.18 -7.18 21.32
N LYS A 27 -1.33 -6.52 21.15
CA LYS A 27 -1.65 -5.28 21.85
C LYS A 27 -3.15 -5.13 22.04
N SER A 28 -3.55 -4.85 23.29
CA SER A 28 -4.92 -4.52 23.67
C SER A 28 -4.99 -3.14 24.29
N PHE A 29 -6.13 -2.49 24.15
CA PHE A 29 -6.52 -1.30 24.88
C PHE A 29 -7.85 -1.58 25.57
N GLY A 30 -7.81 -1.74 26.91
CA GLY A 30 -8.94 -2.29 27.66
C GLY A 30 -9.29 -3.68 27.14
N ASP A 31 -10.54 -3.90 26.81
CA ASP A 31 -11.04 -5.19 26.31
C ASP A 31 -10.89 -5.39 24.80
N VAL A 32 -10.31 -4.41 24.09
CA VAL A 32 -10.17 -4.45 22.63
C VAL A 32 -8.77 -4.89 22.24
N GLU A 33 -8.62 -6.11 21.67
CA GLU A 33 -7.36 -6.57 21.07
C GLU A 33 -7.17 -5.94 19.69
N VAL A 34 -6.22 -4.99 19.60
CA VAL A 34 -5.92 -4.20 18.38
C VAL A 34 -4.91 -4.89 17.50
N LEU A 35 -3.91 -5.57 18.06
CA LEU A 35 -2.92 -6.38 17.31
C LEU A 35 -2.99 -7.81 17.82
N LYS A 36 -3.12 -8.76 16.87
CA LYS A 36 -3.50 -10.15 17.15
C LYS A 36 -2.41 -11.14 16.72
N GLY A 37 -1.17 -10.91 17.15
CA GLY A 37 -0.06 -11.79 16.84
C GLY A 37 0.60 -11.45 15.48
N ILE A 38 1.02 -10.20 15.32
CA ILE A 38 1.67 -9.73 14.10
C ILE A 38 3.07 -10.33 14.00
N ASN A 39 3.31 -11.04 12.88
CA ASN A 39 4.61 -11.52 12.46
C ASN A 39 4.98 -10.83 11.14
N LEU A 40 6.06 -10.03 11.15
CA LEU A 40 6.45 -9.22 10.00
C LEU A 40 7.95 -8.98 9.98
N SER A 41 8.59 -9.20 8.82
CA SER A 41 9.98 -8.87 8.58
C SER A 41 10.09 -7.82 7.49
N ILE A 42 10.81 -6.74 7.76
CA ILE A 42 11.07 -5.63 6.83
C ILE A 42 12.56 -5.65 6.50
N ARG A 43 12.87 -5.67 5.20
CA ARG A 43 14.23 -5.79 4.68
C ARG A 43 14.97 -4.46 4.77
N ARG A 44 16.27 -4.51 4.81
CA ARG A 44 17.12 -3.34 4.82
C ARG A 44 17.02 -2.57 3.50
N GLY A 45 16.79 -1.26 3.60
CA GLY A 45 16.75 -0.35 2.46
C GLY A 45 15.51 -0.50 1.58
N GLU A 46 14.46 -1.24 2.02
CA GLU A 46 13.20 -1.28 1.29
C GLU A 46 12.28 -0.11 1.64
N PHE A 47 11.46 0.27 0.69
CA PHE A 47 10.29 1.11 0.91
C PHE A 47 9.11 0.19 1.21
N PHE A 48 8.75 0.08 2.48
CA PHE A 48 7.72 -0.85 2.96
C PHE A 48 6.45 -0.12 3.35
N SER A 49 5.27 -0.57 2.87
CA SER A 49 4.00 0.02 3.25
C SER A 49 3.15 -0.87 4.14
N LEU A 50 2.60 -0.28 5.20
CA LEU A 50 1.48 -0.79 5.98
C LEU A 50 0.20 -0.16 5.46
N LEU A 51 -0.63 -0.94 4.80
CA LEU A 51 -1.87 -0.51 4.16
C LEU A 51 -3.08 -1.15 4.84
N GLY A 52 -4.19 -0.43 4.97
CA GLY A 52 -5.43 -0.97 5.56
C GLY A 52 -6.40 0.12 5.99
N PRO A 53 -7.63 -0.22 6.34
CA PRO A 53 -8.65 0.73 6.77
C PRO A 53 -8.26 1.41 8.10
N SER A 54 -8.95 2.50 8.42
CA SER A 54 -8.80 3.17 9.71
C SER A 54 -9.12 2.22 10.85
N GLY A 55 -8.33 2.27 11.93
CA GLY A 55 -8.53 1.43 13.11
C GLY A 55 -8.04 -0.03 13.01
N CYS A 56 -7.43 -0.47 11.90
CA CYS A 56 -6.93 -1.85 11.78
C CYS A 56 -5.62 -2.14 12.53
N GLY A 57 -4.98 -1.13 13.17
CA GLY A 57 -3.78 -1.31 13.99
C GLY A 57 -2.47 -0.78 13.42
N LYS A 58 -2.44 -0.20 12.20
CA LYS A 58 -1.21 0.31 11.54
C LYS A 58 -0.42 1.30 12.39
N THR A 59 -1.07 2.39 12.82
CA THR A 59 -0.43 3.40 13.68
C THR A 59 0.00 2.84 15.03
N THR A 60 -0.75 1.88 15.59
CA THR A 60 -0.35 1.19 16.82
C THR A 60 0.94 0.40 16.63
N LEU A 61 1.04 -0.38 15.54
CA LEU A 61 2.26 -1.13 15.20
C LEU A 61 3.46 -0.19 14.97
N LEU A 62 3.23 0.92 14.25
CA LEU A 62 4.24 1.96 14.03
C LEU A 62 4.70 2.58 15.36
N ARG A 63 3.77 2.91 16.27
CA ARG A 63 4.07 3.49 17.60
C ARG A 63 4.83 2.51 18.48
N ILE A 64 4.54 1.21 18.38
CA ILE A 64 5.29 0.16 19.07
C ILE A 64 6.74 0.12 18.55
N LEU A 65 6.97 0.19 17.23
CA LEU A 65 8.32 0.26 16.67
C LEU A 65 9.06 1.52 17.10
N ALA A 66 8.38 2.66 17.13
CA ALA A 66 8.94 3.93 17.58
C ALA A 66 9.22 4.00 19.09
N GLY A 67 8.65 3.08 19.88
CA GLY A 67 8.75 3.06 21.34
C GLY A 67 7.82 4.06 22.06
N PHE A 68 6.82 4.61 21.36
CA PHE A 68 5.78 5.46 21.95
C PHE A 68 4.65 4.65 22.57
N GLU A 69 4.57 3.36 22.24
CA GLU A 69 3.67 2.39 22.81
C GLU A 69 4.43 1.08 23.06
N PHE A 70 3.99 0.28 24.01
CA PHE A 70 4.57 -1.02 24.29
C PHE A 70 3.55 -2.12 23.98
N GLN A 71 4.01 -3.18 23.37
CA GLN A 71 3.24 -4.39 23.15
C GLN A 71 2.95 -5.11 24.48
N ASP A 72 1.86 -5.87 24.53
CA ASP A 72 1.52 -6.70 25.68
C ASP A 72 2.30 -8.02 25.67
N SER A 73 2.58 -8.56 24.45
CA SER A 73 3.45 -9.72 24.24
C SER A 73 4.13 -9.64 22.88
N GLY A 74 5.15 -10.50 22.69
CA GLY A 74 5.98 -10.55 21.48
C GLY A 74 7.24 -9.69 21.56
N GLU A 75 8.05 -9.74 20.50
CA GLU A 75 9.35 -9.09 20.44
C GLU A 75 9.45 -8.15 19.23
N VAL A 76 10.07 -6.99 19.44
CA VAL A 76 10.49 -6.05 18.38
C VAL A 76 12.01 -6.08 18.29
N ILE A 77 12.52 -6.46 17.12
CA ILE A 77 13.96 -6.55 16.85
C ILE A 77 14.31 -5.53 15.76
N LEU A 78 15.35 -4.72 16.02
CA LEU A 78 15.88 -3.73 15.09
C LEU A 78 17.36 -4.08 14.82
N ARG A 79 17.67 -4.45 13.58
CA ARG A 79 19.03 -4.92 13.18
C ARG A 79 19.64 -5.94 14.12
N GLY A 80 18.87 -6.97 14.46
CA GLY A 80 19.30 -8.05 15.33
C GLY A 80 19.31 -7.73 16.83
N SER A 81 19.02 -6.49 17.23
CA SER A 81 18.95 -6.08 18.64
C SER A 81 17.49 -5.99 19.08
N GLU A 82 17.15 -6.63 20.19
CA GLU A 82 15.81 -6.48 20.77
C GLU A 82 15.64 -5.07 21.36
N VAL A 83 14.56 -4.38 20.93
CA VAL A 83 14.24 -3.02 21.35
C VAL A 83 12.88 -2.92 22.04
N SER A 84 12.23 -4.04 22.35
CA SER A 84 10.86 -4.13 22.88
C SER A 84 10.61 -3.22 24.08
N LYS A 85 11.58 -3.07 24.97
CA LYS A 85 11.49 -2.29 26.22
C LYS A 85 12.25 -0.97 26.18
N LEU A 86 12.92 -0.65 25.06
CA LEU A 86 13.68 0.59 24.96
C LEU A 86 12.75 1.80 24.72
N PRO A 87 12.99 2.94 25.39
CA PRO A 87 12.26 4.16 25.12
C PRO A 87 12.63 4.76 23.75
N PRO A 88 11.81 5.69 23.19
CA PRO A 88 12.01 6.21 21.83
C PRO A 88 13.39 6.80 21.54
N ASN A 89 13.97 7.50 22.51
CA ASN A 89 15.28 8.15 22.36
C ASN A 89 16.48 7.20 22.30
N GLN A 90 16.27 5.92 22.63
CA GLN A 90 17.29 4.86 22.57
C GLN A 90 17.14 3.94 21.34
N ARG A 91 16.12 4.16 20.51
CA ARG A 91 15.92 3.43 19.28
C ARG A 91 16.48 4.22 18.09
N SER A 92 17.11 3.51 17.15
CA SER A 92 17.63 4.13 15.93
C SER A 92 16.53 4.25 14.86
N VAL A 93 15.37 4.79 15.25
CA VAL A 93 14.24 5.09 14.38
C VAL A 93 13.81 6.54 14.56
N ASN A 94 13.34 7.18 13.50
CA ASN A 94 12.74 8.51 13.59
C ASN A 94 11.38 8.50 12.90
N THR A 95 10.44 9.29 13.40
CA THR A 95 9.07 9.37 12.91
C THR A 95 8.75 10.73 12.32
N VAL A 96 8.15 10.73 11.13
CA VAL A 96 7.43 11.87 10.56
C VAL A 96 5.95 11.66 10.83
N PHE A 97 5.37 12.51 11.64
CA PHE A 97 3.95 12.44 12.02
C PHE A 97 3.06 13.09 10.96
N GLN A 98 1.80 12.70 10.92
CA GLN A 98 0.77 13.21 10.02
C GLN A 98 0.65 14.76 10.03
N ASN A 99 0.75 15.38 11.21
CA ASN A 99 0.72 16.83 11.39
C ASN A 99 2.10 17.49 11.38
N TYR A 100 3.15 16.72 10.93
CA TYR A 100 4.56 17.13 10.90
C TYR A 100 5.18 17.46 12.26
N ALA A 101 4.41 17.80 13.27
CA ALA A 101 4.80 18.13 14.65
C ALA A 101 6.02 19.06 14.74
N LEU A 102 6.06 20.11 13.90
CA LEU A 102 7.12 21.12 13.93
C LEU A 102 6.94 22.04 15.13
N PHE A 103 8.05 22.44 15.74
CA PHE A 103 8.06 23.43 16.82
C PHE A 103 7.74 24.82 16.25
N PRO A 104 6.58 25.42 16.55
CA PRO A 104 6.11 26.63 15.86
C PRO A 104 6.92 27.87 16.19
N HIS A 105 7.56 27.91 17.36
CA HIS A 105 8.39 28.99 17.84
C HIS A 105 9.85 28.96 17.35
N MET A 106 10.28 27.84 16.78
CA MET A 106 11.64 27.65 16.27
C MET A 106 11.71 27.93 14.76
N THR A 107 12.90 28.30 14.28
CA THR A 107 13.19 28.40 12.85
C THR A 107 13.23 27.00 12.21
N VAL A 108 13.28 26.94 10.88
CA VAL A 108 13.52 25.70 10.12
C VAL A 108 14.84 25.07 10.57
N PHE A 109 15.91 25.87 10.62
CA PHE A 109 17.22 25.41 11.08
C PHE A 109 17.15 24.82 12.49
N ASP A 110 16.52 25.52 13.43
CA ASP A 110 16.43 25.06 14.83
C ASP A 110 15.55 23.81 14.99
N ASN A 111 14.47 23.69 14.20
CA ASN A 111 13.66 22.47 14.17
C ASN A 111 14.50 21.24 13.77
N VAL A 112 15.33 21.38 12.73
CA VAL A 112 16.19 20.28 12.25
C VAL A 112 17.34 20.03 13.23
N ALA A 113 17.95 21.10 13.79
CA ALA A 113 19.06 21.00 14.73
C ALA A 113 18.66 20.41 16.10
N PHE A 114 17.37 20.39 16.44
CA PHE A 114 16.89 20.06 17.79
C PHE A 114 17.43 18.72 18.32
N GLY A 115 17.29 17.65 17.53
CA GLY A 115 17.77 16.32 17.94
C GLY A 115 19.28 16.26 18.17
N LEU A 116 20.06 16.93 17.32
CA LEU A 116 21.52 17.01 17.47
C LEU A 116 21.94 17.82 18.72
N LYS A 117 21.21 18.91 19.00
CA LYS A 117 21.43 19.69 20.23
C LYS A 117 21.18 18.85 21.50
N MET A 118 20.12 18.04 21.51
CA MET A 118 19.82 17.13 22.64
C MET A 118 20.89 16.06 22.83
N ARG A 119 21.53 15.63 21.74
CA ARG A 119 22.68 14.70 21.77
C ARG A 119 24.01 15.38 22.07
N LYS A 120 24.02 16.69 22.35
CA LYS A 120 25.23 17.49 22.66
C LYS A 120 26.29 17.47 21.56
N VAL A 121 25.87 17.37 20.29
CA VAL A 121 26.74 17.48 19.12
C VAL A 121 27.34 18.89 19.06
N SER A 122 28.57 19.03 18.53
CA SER A 122 29.26 20.33 18.44
C SER A 122 28.53 21.31 17.50
N ALA A 123 28.61 22.60 17.75
CA ALA A 123 27.93 23.62 16.96
C ALA A 123 28.36 23.61 15.47
N THR A 124 29.63 23.34 15.19
CA THR A 124 30.16 23.22 13.83
C THR A 124 29.57 22.04 13.11
N GLU A 125 29.50 20.89 13.75
CA GLU A 125 28.93 19.67 13.17
C GLU A 125 27.41 19.82 12.98
N ILE A 126 26.69 20.41 13.94
CA ILE A 126 25.26 20.74 13.80
C ILE A 126 25.03 21.57 12.55
N LYS A 127 25.81 22.65 12.36
CA LYS A 127 25.68 23.51 11.17
C LYS A 127 25.86 22.72 9.87
N ASN A 128 26.88 21.89 9.79
CA ASN A 128 27.17 21.09 8.60
C ASN A 128 26.06 20.07 8.31
N ARG A 129 25.67 19.27 9.32
CA ARG A 129 24.64 18.23 9.17
C ARG A 129 23.27 18.82 8.86
N VAL A 130 22.89 19.92 9.51
CA VAL A 130 21.62 20.60 9.23
C VAL A 130 21.61 21.19 7.83
N SER A 131 22.69 21.86 7.38
CA SER A 131 22.78 22.38 6.03
C SER A 131 22.63 21.27 5.00
N SER A 132 23.39 20.18 5.14
CA SER A 132 23.27 19.01 4.26
C SER A 132 21.84 18.42 4.25
N ALA A 133 21.21 18.27 5.41
CA ALA A 133 19.84 17.74 5.49
C ALA A 133 18.82 18.66 4.81
N LEU A 134 18.96 19.98 4.95
CA LEU A 134 18.09 20.97 4.31
C LEU A 134 18.30 21.03 2.79
N GLU A 135 19.54 20.91 2.32
CA GLU A 135 19.86 20.81 0.89
C GLU A 135 19.28 19.53 0.28
N MET A 136 19.38 18.40 0.98
CA MET A 136 18.88 17.10 0.53
C MET A 136 17.37 17.09 0.26
N VAL A 137 16.61 17.89 0.99
CA VAL A 137 15.15 18.07 0.80
C VAL A 137 14.81 19.41 0.11
N GLU A 138 15.79 20.10 -0.49
CA GLU A 138 15.62 21.30 -1.28
C GLU A 138 14.93 22.47 -0.55
N ILE A 139 15.23 22.67 0.74
CA ILE A 139 14.61 23.71 1.56
C ILE A 139 15.60 24.66 2.25
N GLY A 140 16.87 24.62 1.88
CA GLY A 140 17.97 25.39 2.49
C GLY A 140 17.72 26.89 2.53
N GLN A 141 17.10 27.47 1.46
CA GLN A 141 16.80 28.90 1.37
C GLN A 141 15.78 29.39 2.45
N PHE A 142 15.07 28.47 3.11
CA PHE A 142 14.09 28.81 4.16
C PHE A 142 14.61 28.56 5.57
N ALA A 143 15.91 28.31 5.77
CA ALA A 143 16.50 27.94 7.05
C ALA A 143 16.15 28.88 8.22
N THR A 144 16.00 30.19 7.94
CA THR A 144 15.69 31.22 8.94
C THR A 144 14.19 31.43 9.17
N ARG A 145 13.32 30.86 8.34
CA ARG A 145 11.86 31.02 8.48
C ARG A 145 11.30 30.14 9.61
N ARG A 146 10.11 30.52 10.09
CA ARG A 146 9.33 29.74 11.04
C ARG A 146 8.27 28.89 10.29
N PRO A 147 7.77 27.79 10.87
CA PRO A 147 6.78 26.93 10.26
C PRO A 147 5.50 27.62 9.73
N ALA A 148 5.06 28.67 10.43
CA ALA A 148 3.90 29.47 10.02
C ALA A 148 4.10 30.21 8.68
N GLN A 149 5.33 30.41 8.23
CA GLN A 149 5.70 31.09 6.99
C GLN A 149 5.91 30.13 5.82
N LEU A 150 5.58 28.85 6.00
CA LEU A 150 5.83 27.77 5.03
C LEU A 150 4.51 27.20 4.50
N SER A 151 4.53 26.74 3.23
CA SER A 151 3.44 25.93 2.66
C SER A 151 3.39 24.54 3.31
N GLY A 152 2.31 23.77 3.07
CA GLY A 152 2.16 22.40 3.57
C GLY A 152 3.34 21.50 3.15
N GLY A 153 3.67 21.48 1.85
CA GLY A 153 4.79 20.69 1.34
C GLY A 153 6.16 21.14 1.89
N GLN A 154 6.35 22.46 2.10
CA GLN A 154 7.57 22.95 2.74
C GLN A 154 7.67 22.51 4.21
N ARG A 155 6.57 22.51 4.97
CA ARG A 155 6.55 21.98 6.36
C ARG A 155 6.88 20.49 6.38
N GLN A 156 6.38 19.71 5.42
CA GLN A 156 6.70 18.30 5.29
C GLN A 156 8.20 18.08 5.05
N ARG A 157 8.80 18.81 4.12
CA ARG A 157 10.24 18.72 3.84
C ARG A 157 11.08 19.07 5.07
N VAL A 158 10.66 20.05 5.88
CA VAL A 158 11.32 20.34 7.17
C VAL A 158 11.23 19.17 8.14
N ALA A 159 10.05 18.52 8.23
CA ALA A 159 9.87 17.34 9.08
C ALA A 159 10.74 16.17 8.63
N LEU A 160 10.87 15.97 7.32
CA LEU A 160 11.78 14.97 6.74
C LEU A 160 13.24 15.31 7.07
N ALA A 161 13.70 16.55 6.85
CA ALA A 161 15.06 16.98 7.22
C ALA A 161 15.35 16.73 8.71
N ARG A 162 14.38 17.05 9.59
CA ARG A 162 14.49 16.80 11.04
C ARG A 162 14.59 15.31 11.36
N ALA A 163 13.92 14.47 10.59
CA ALA A 163 13.96 13.02 10.81
C ALA A 163 15.27 12.40 10.32
N ILE A 164 15.79 12.83 9.17
CA ILE A 164 17.00 12.23 8.57
C ILE A 164 18.31 12.75 9.17
N VAL A 165 18.33 13.99 9.73
CA VAL A 165 19.56 14.61 10.26
C VAL A 165 20.21 13.80 11.38
N ASN A 166 19.43 12.97 12.08
CA ASN A 166 19.91 12.08 13.14
C ASN A 166 20.46 10.73 12.61
N GLU A 167 20.47 10.51 11.30
CA GLU A 167 20.93 9.29 10.63
C GLU A 167 20.29 8.03 11.23
N PRO A 168 18.94 7.93 11.22
CA PRO A 168 18.26 6.75 11.75
C PRO A 168 18.52 5.54 10.86
N GLN A 169 18.34 4.34 11.41
CA GLN A 169 18.35 3.11 10.62
C GLN A 169 17.06 2.93 9.83
N VAL A 170 15.93 3.34 10.43
CA VAL A 170 14.58 3.24 9.84
C VAL A 170 13.86 4.57 9.98
N LEU A 171 13.22 5.01 8.91
CA LEU A 171 12.33 6.17 8.88
C LEU A 171 10.88 5.72 8.86
N LEU A 172 10.12 6.19 9.84
CA LEU A 172 8.70 5.92 10.00
C LEU A 172 7.89 7.10 9.48
N LEU A 173 6.93 6.84 8.60
CA LEU A 173 6.08 7.85 7.98
C LEU A 173 4.61 7.51 8.29
N ASP A 174 3.98 8.26 9.19
CA ASP A 174 2.59 8.04 9.61
C ASP A 174 1.66 8.96 8.83
N GLU A 175 1.04 8.43 7.77
CA GLU A 175 0.13 9.13 6.84
C GLU A 175 0.64 10.52 6.37
N PRO A 176 1.88 10.66 5.91
CA PRO A 176 2.51 11.95 5.68
C PRO A 176 1.91 12.74 4.51
N LEU A 177 1.12 12.10 3.64
CA LEU A 177 0.55 12.69 2.42
C LEU A 177 -0.95 12.96 2.52
N SER A 178 -1.61 12.54 3.61
CA SER A 178 -3.08 12.56 3.76
C SER A 178 -3.71 13.96 3.71
N ALA A 179 -2.98 15.00 4.15
CA ALA A 179 -3.46 16.38 4.20
C ALA A 179 -3.20 17.21 2.92
N LEU A 180 -2.73 16.57 1.83
CA LEU A 180 -2.29 17.27 0.62
C LEU A 180 -3.28 17.11 -0.55
N ASP A 181 -3.34 18.13 -1.40
CA ASP A 181 -4.04 18.02 -2.68
C ASP A 181 -3.37 17.00 -3.61
N ARG A 182 -4.13 16.51 -4.61
CA ARG A 182 -3.69 15.43 -5.51
C ARG A 182 -2.39 15.74 -6.24
N LYS A 183 -2.23 16.96 -6.77
CA LYS A 183 -1.05 17.33 -7.56
C LYS A 183 0.21 17.38 -6.69
N LEU A 184 0.09 17.98 -5.52
CA LEU A 184 1.18 18.06 -4.56
C LEU A 184 1.56 16.68 -4.03
N ARG A 185 0.56 15.81 -3.78
CA ARG A 185 0.75 14.42 -3.33
C ARG A 185 1.59 13.63 -4.32
N VAL A 186 1.23 13.61 -5.62
CA VAL A 186 1.99 12.90 -6.67
C VAL A 186 3.45 13.37 -6.75
N ASN A 187 3.68 14.69 -6.67
CA ASN A 187 5.04 15.21 -6.70
C ASN A 187 5.86 14.74 -5.49
N LEU A 188 5.25 14.77 -4.29
CA LEU A 188 5.92 14.35 -3.06
C LEU A 188 6.15 12.84 -2.97
N GLN A 189 5.30 12.01 -3.58
CA GLN A 189 5.56 10.58 -3.73
C GLN A 189 6.87 10.34 -4.47
N VAL A 190 7.04 10.99 -5.63
CA VAL A 190 8.29 10.88 -6.43
C VAL A 190 9.50 11.38 -5.63
N GLU A 191 9.36 12.50 -4.90
CA GLU A 191 10.43 13.03 -4.06
C GLU A 191 10.82 12.07 -2.92
N LEU A 192 9.84 11.46 -2.25
CA LEU A 192 10.08 10.48 -1.18
C LEU A 192 10.81 9.23 -1.71
N MET A 193 10.40 8.70 -2.87
CA MET A 193 11.09 7.57 -3.50
C MET A 193 12.54 7.91 -3.86
N ARG A 194 12.78 9.11 -4.45
CA ARG A 194 14.14 9.58 -4.77
C ARG A 194 14.98 9.77 -3.52
N LEU A 195 14.39 10.33 -2.47
CA LEU A 195 15.06 10.54 -1.19
C LEU A 195 15.45 9.20 -0.56
N GLN A 196 14.53 8.24 -0.52
CA GLN A 196 14.78 6.89 0.01
C GLN A 196 15.91 6.19 -0.77
N SER A 197 15.87 6.23 -2.11
CA SER A 197 16.90 5.65 -2.97
C SER A 197 18.28 6.28 -2.75
N ARG A 198 18.32 7.61 -2.57
CA ARG A 198 19.57 8.37 -2.32
C ARG A 198 20.16 8.04 -0.95
N LEU A 199 19.31 7.89 0.06
CA LEU A 199 19.75 7.62 1.45
C LEU A 199 20.06 6.14 1.68
N GLY A 200 19.44 5.22 0.94
CA GLY A 200 19.51 3.78 1.17
C GLY A 200 18.93 3.34 2.53
N LEU A 201 18.08 4.17 3.12
CA LEU A 201 17.41 3.89 4.39
C LEU A 201 16.17 3.03 4.18
N THR A 202 15.81 2.27 5.22
CA THR A 202 14.53 1.56 5.27
C THR A 202 13.42 2.55 5.62
N PHE A 203 12.41 2.63 4.76
CA PHE A 203 11.21 3.44 5.00
C PHE A 203 10.03 2.53 5.35
N ILE A 204 9.32 2.87 6.42
CA ILE A 204 8.04 2.24 6.78
C ILE A 204 6.97 3.31 6.67
N PHE A 205 6.11 3.15 5.68
CA PHE A 205 5.08 4.09 5.28
C PHE A 205 3.71 3.56 5.67
N VAL A 206 2.97 4.31 6.46
CA VAL A 206 1.58 3.99 6.82
C VAL A 206 0.66 4.82 5.96
N THR A 207 -0.29 4.17 5.30
CA THR A 207 -1.32 4.83 4.52
C THR A 207 -2.62 4.03 4.52
N HIS A 208 -3.71 4.67 4.19
CA HIS A 208 -4.99 4.05 3.82
C HIS A 208 -5.26 4.20 2.31
N ASP A 209 -4.41 4.90 1.58
CA ASP A 209 -4.50 5.13 0.14
C ASP A 209 -3.78 4.02 -0.63
N GLN A 210 -4.52 3.33 -1.48
CA GLN A 210 -4.02 2.20 -2.27
C GLN A 210 -3.05 2.68 -3.36
N GLU A 211 -3.34 3.81 -4.02
CA GLU A 211 -2.49 4.36 -5.07
C GLU A 211 -1.11 4.73 -4.52
N GLU A 212 -1.05 5.27 -3.30
CA GLU A 212 0.21 5.58 -2.63
C GLU A 212 1.04 4.32 -2.39
N ALA A 213 0.42 3.29 -1.79
CA ALA A 213 1.11 2.04 -1.48
C ALA A 213 1.58 1.31 -2.75
N LEU A 214 0.73 1.22 -3.79
CA LEU A 214 1.06 0.56 -5.06
C LEU A 214 2.16 1.30 -5.84
N THR A 215 2.21 2.65 -5.73
CA THR A 215 3.18 3.46 -6.49
C THR A 215 4.57 3.48 -5.87
N MET A 216 4.66 3.52 -4.52
CA MET A 216 5.90 3.84 -3.84
C MET A 216 6.63 2.65 -3.24
N SER A 217 5.95 1.51 -3.03
CA SER A 217 6.47 0.43 -2.20
C SER A 217 7.22 -0.64 -2.99
N ASP A 218 8.23 -1.22 -2.38
CA ASP A 218 8.81 -2.50 -2.82
C ASP A 218 7.92 -3.67 -2.38
N ARG A 219 7.38 -3.59 -1.14
CA ARG A 219 6.45 -4.56 -0.56
C ARG A 219 5.38 -3.87 0.27
N ILE A 220 4.22 -4.51 0.32
CA ILE A 220 3.03 -4.05 1.06
C ILE A 220 2.58 -5.15 2.02
N ALA A 221 2.22 -4.77 3.25
CA ALA A 221 1.39 -5.58 4.12
C ALA A 221 -0.02 -4.96 4.19
N VAL A 222 -1.03 -5.71 3.76
CA VAL A 222 -2.44 -5.32 3.95
C VAL A 222 -2.88 -5.80 5.33
N MET A 223 -3.26 -4.86 6.17
CA MET A 223 -3.76 -5.11 7.52
C MET A 223 -5.28 -4.96 7.59
N ASN A 224 -5.91 -5.87 8.32
CA ASN A 224 -7.34 -5.82 8.62
C ASN A 224 -7.60 -6.35 10.03
N LYS A 225 -8.43 -5.68 10.83
CA LYS A 225 -8.88 -6.12 12.17
C LYS A 225 -7.75 -6.67 13.06
N GLY A 226 -6.55 -6.10 12.98
CA GLY A 226 -5.41 -6.46 13.82
C GLY A 226 -4.54 -7.61 13.31
N VAL A 227 -4.76 -8.12 12.10
CA VAL A 227 -3.95 -9.16 11.45
C VAL A 227 -3.39 -8.68 10.11
N ILE A 228 -2.38 -9.35 9.59
CA ILE A 228 -1.90 -9.17 8.22
C ILE A 228 -2.64 -10.17 7.33
N GLU A 229 -3.45 -9.68 6.39
CA GLU A 229 -4.19 -10.48 5.42
C GLU A 229 -3.29 -11.03 4.31
N GLN A 230 -2.38 -10.20 3.83
CA GLN A 230 -1.37 -10.57 2.83
C GLN A 230 -0.14 -9.67 2.95
N LEU A 231 1.01 -10.24 2.63
CA LEU A 231 2.31 -9.58 2.55
C LEU A 231 3.01 -10.02 1.27
N GLY A 232 3.38 -9.07 0.41
CA GLY A 232 4.03 -9.40 -0.86
C GLY A 232 4.55 -8.18 -1.61
N GLY A 233 5.15 -8.41 -2.76
CA GLY A 233 5.50 -7.37 -3.73
C GLY A 233 4.25 -6.71 -4.31
N VAL A 234 4.38 -5.46 -4.77
CA VAL A 234 3.25 -4.66 -5.28
C VAL A 234 2.47 -5.38 -6.37
N GLU A 235 3.16 -5.91 -7.35
CA GLU A 235 2.57 -6.61 -8.49
C GLU A 235 1.85 -7.90 -8.06
N GLU A 236 2.47 -8.69 -7.17
CA GLU A 236 1.87 -9.89 -6.59
C GLU A 236 0.58 -9.57 -5.82
N MET A 237 0.60 -8.51 -5.01
CA MET A 237 -0.55 -8.09 -4.20
C MET A 237 -1.76 -7.72 -5.05
N TYR A 238 -1.54 -7.06 -6.18
CA TYR A 238 -2.59 -6.61 -7.09
C TYR A 238 -3.09 -7.73 -7.99
N GLU A 239 -2.16 -8.47 -8.62
CA GLU A 239 -2.47 -9.50 -9.61
C GLU A 239 -2.91 -10.83 -8.99
N ARG A 240 -2.41 -11.17 -7.78
CA ARG A 240 -2.67 -12.44 -7.08
C ARG A 240 -3.08 -12.21 -5.63
N PRO A 241 -4.24 -11.58 -5.40
CA PRO A 241 -4.75 -11.39 -4.05
C PRO A 241 -5.02 -12.73 -3.37
N ALA A 242 -4.63 -12.84 -2.08
CA ALA A 242 -4.77 -14.08 -1.32
C ALA A 242 -6.23 -14.41 -0.97
N ASN A 243 -7.08 -13.39 -0.87
CA ASN A 243 -8.48 -13.54 -0.51
C ASN A 243 -9.35 -12.41 -1.09
N ALA A 244 -10.67 -12.55 -0.95
CA ALA A 244 -11.64 -11.58 -1.46
C ALA A 244 -11.50 -10.19 -0.82
N TYR A 245 -11.07 -10.12 0.45
CA TYR A 245 -10.82 -8.86 1.13
C TYR A 245 -9.69 -8.08 0.45
N VAL A 246 -8.55 -8.71 0.22
CA VAL A 246 -7.39 -8.08 -0.44
C VAL A 246 -7.73 -7.70 -1.88
N ALA A 247 -8.46 -8.57 -2.62
CA ALA A 247 -8.90 -8.30 -3.98
C ALA A 247 -9.73 -7.01 -4.07
N LYS A 248 -10.74 -6.86 -3.19
CA LYS A 248 -11.59 -5.66 -3.12
C LYS A 248 -10.86 -4.44 -2.54
N PHE A 249 -9.99 -4.66 -1.56
CA PHE A 249 -9.28 -3.58 -0.88
C PHE A 249 -8.22 -2.92 -1.75
N LEU A 250 -7.57 -3.64 -2.67
CA LEU A 250 -6.56 -3.09 -3.59
C LEU A 250 -7.13 -2.61 -4.95
N GLY A 251 -8.41 -2.32 -5.01
CA GLY A 251 -9.11 -1.84 -6.20
C GLY A 251 -10.37 -2.64 -6.49
N SER A 252 -11.14 -2.21 -7.49
CA SER A 252 -12.32 -2.95 -7.93
C SER A 252 -11.96 -4.35 -8.43
N SER A 253 -12.82 -5.31 -8.17
CA SER A 253 -12.68 -6.68 -8.67
C SER A 253 -14.05 -7.33 -8.84
N ASN A 254 -14.28 -7.95 -9.97
CA ASN A 254 -15.43 -8.83 -10.17
C ASN A 254 -15.17 -10.14 -9.42
N LEU A 255 -15.95 -10.39 -8.38
CA LEU A 255 -15.88 -11.62 -7.58
C LEU A 255 -17.03 -12.54 -7.93
N LEU A 256 -16.73 -13.78 -8.28
CA LEU A 256 -17.69 -14.79 -8.70
C LEU A 256 -17.55 -16.03 -7.82
N GLU A 257 -18.59 -16.36 -7.09
CA GLU A 257 -18.66 -17.63 -6.37
C GLU A 257 -18.96 -18.76 -7.34
N GLY A 258 -18.34 -19.91 -7.12
CA GLY A 258 -18.60 -21.07 -7.95
C GLY A 258 -18.15 -22.37 -7.33
N THR A 259 -18.54 -23.48 -7.98
CA THR A 259 -18.16 -24.84 -7.58
C THR A 259 -17.28 -25.45 -8.67
N VAL A 260 -16.16 -26.04 -8.29
CA VAL A 260 -15.25 -26.72 -9.21
C VAL A 260 -15.98 -27.89 -9.88
N SER A 261 -16.12 -27.85 -11.22
CA SER A 261 -16.79 -28.89 -12.04
C SER A 261 -15.79 -29.82 -12.70
N ALA A 262 -14.56 -29.32 -12.98
CA ALA A 262 -13.46 -30.09 -13.60
C ALA A 262 -12.11 -29.50 -13.17
N PRO A 263 -10.96 -30.13 -13.47
CA PRO A 263 -9.65 -29.65 -13.00
C PRO A 263 -9.32 -28.19 -13.35
N THR A 264 -9.91 -27.64 -14.42
CA THR A 264 -9.70 -26.24 -14.88
C THR A 264 -11.02 -25.52 -15.07
N ARG A 265 -12.17 -26.03 -14.56
CA ARG A 265 -13.49 -25.44 -14.78
C ARG A 265 -14.25 -25.22 -13.48
N VAL A 266 -14.89 -24.06 -13.42
CA VAL A 266 -15.73 -23.67 -12.29
C VAL A 266 -17.12 -23.31 -12.80
N ARG A 267 -18.15 -23.93 -12.21
CA ARG A 267 -19.54 -23.56 -12.46
C ARG A 267 -19.88 -22.36 -11.60
N THR A 268 -20.22 -21.25 -12.26
CA THR A 268 -20.56 -19.97 -11.66
C THR A 268 -21.95 -19.50 -12.08
N PRO A 269 -22.51 -18.45 -11.51
CA PRO A 269 -23.74 -17.83 -12.00
C PRO A 269 -23.64 -17.26 -13.43
N LEU A 270 -22.43 -17.06 -13.96
CA LEU A 270 -22.17 -16.67 -15.35
C LEU A 270 -22.15 -17.85 -16.32
N GLY A 271 -22.26 -19.09 -15.81
CA GLY A 271 -22.05 -20.33 -16.54
C GLY A 271 -20.76 -21.02 -16.14
N GLU A 272 -20.30 -21.94 -16.98
CA GLU A 272 -19.05 -22.68 -16.76
C GLU A 272 -17.86 -21.85 -17.28
N LEU A 273 -16.96 -21.46 -16.38
CA LEU A 273 -15.75 -20.70 -16.70
C LEU A 273 -14.52 -21.60 -16.62
N GLU A 274 -13.64 -21.49 -17.61
CA GLU A 274 -12.32 -22.10 -17.59
C GLU A 274 -11.30 -21.17 -16.96
N VAL A 275 -10.39 -21.71 -16.15
CA VAL A 275 -9.31 -20.97 -15.45
C VAL A 275 -7.97 -21.63 -15.76
N ALA A 276 -6.89 -20.85 -15.75
CA ALA A 276 -5.54 -21.36 -16.00
C ALA A 276 -4.89 -21.97 -14.76
N ASP A 277 -5.24 -21.48 -13.58
CA ASP A 277 -4.68 -21.96 -12.32
C ASP A 277 -5.22 -23.34 -11.94
N ALA A 278 -4.41 -24.11 -11.20
CA ALA A 278 -4.85 -25.38 -10.63
C ALA A 278 -5.94 -25.14 -9.58
N LEU A 279 -7.07 -25.86 -9.74
CA LEU A 279 -8.20 -25.76 -8.83
C LEU A 279 -8.11 -26.80 -7.70
N PRO A 280 -8.71 -26.51 -6.53
CA PRO A 280 -8.96 -27.54 -5.55
C PRO A 280 -9.89 -28.63 -6.14
N GLY A 281 -10.00 -29.79 -5.48
CA GLY A 281 -10.76 -30.94 -6.00
C GLY A 281 -12.19 -30.61 -6.42
N VAL A 282 -12.71 -31.37 -7.39
CA VAL A 282 -14.08 -31.25 -7.91
C VAL A 282 -15.12 -31.27 -6.77
N GLY A 283 -16.12 -30.40 -6.86
CA GLY A 283 -17.17 -30.21 -5.86
C GLY A 283 -16.79 -29.21 -4.75
N LYS A 284 -15.58 -28.66 -4.74
CA LYS A 284 -15.19 -27.61 -3.78
C LYS A 284 -15.72 -26.26 -4.24
N GLU A 285 -16.13 -25.46 -3.27
CA GLU A 285 -16.49 -24.06 -3.47
C GLU A 285 -15.22 -23.20 -3.60
N VAL A 286 -15.22 -22.29 -4.55
CA VAL A 286 -14.14 -21.33 -4.81
C VAL A 286 -14.72 -19.96 -5.15
N THR A 287 -13.92 -18.93 -4.90
CA THR A 287 -14.21 -17.59 -5.38
C THR A 287 -13.21 -17.26 -6.50
N LEU A 288 -13.72 -16.88 -7.66
CA LEU A 288 -12.93 -16.36 -8.76
C LEU A 288 -12.89 -14.84 -8.68
N SER A 289 -11.76 -14.26 -9.02
CA SER A 289 -11.51 -12.82 -9.08
C SER A 289 -10.98 -12.45 -10.46
N ILE A 290 -11.57 -11.43 -11.08
CA ILE A 290 -11.03 -10.81 -12.28
C ILE A 290 -11.15 -9.29 -12.20
N ARG A 291 -10.06 -8.59 -12.50
CA ARG A 291 -10.04 -7.13 -12.50
C ARG A 291 -10.92 -6.57 -13.62
N PRO A 292 -11.65 -5.44 -13.38
CA PRO A 292 -12.50 -4.81 -14.39
C PRO A 292 -11.78 -4.45 -15.70
N GLU A 293 -10.52 -4.02 -15.63
CA GLU A 293 -9.68 -3.67 -16.78
C GLU A 293 -9.22 -4.88 -17.60
N LYS A 294 -9.43 -6.09 -17.08
CA LYS A 294 -9.08 -7.35 -17.76
C LYS A 294 -10.27 -8.02 -18.43
N VAL A 295 -11.47 -7.55 -18.15
CA VAL A 295 -12.69 -7.97 -18.84
C VAL A 295 -12.80 -7.20 -20.16
N GLN A 296 -13.05 -7.91 -21.26
CA GLN A 296 -13.14 -7.31 -22.60
C GLN A 296 -14.59 -7.34 -23.07
N LEU A 297 -15.09 -6.22 -23.57
CA LEU A 297 -16.41 -6.14 -24.20
C LEU A 297 -16.28 -6.23 -25.73
N SER A 298 -17.19 -6.94 -26.38
CA SER A 298 -17.26 -7.07 -27.84
C SER A 298 -18.71 -7.16 -28.32
N ARG A 299 -18.96 -6.72 -29.57
CA ARG A 299 -20.23 -6.94 -30.26
C ARG A 299 -20.35 -8.35 -30.83
N GLU A 300 -19.20 -9.05 -30.99
CA GLU A 300 -19.13 -10.40 -31.49
C GLU A 300 -18.87 -11.42 -30.37
N PRO A 301 -19.44 -12.63 -30.44
CA PRO A 301 -19.20 -13.66 -29.45
C PRO A 301 -17.74 -14.13 -29.48
N CYS A 302 -17.20 -14.42 -28.32
CA CYS A 302 -15.85 -14.96 -28.13
C CYS A 302 -15.87 -16.50 -27.98
N ALA A 303 -14.73 -17.13 -28.21
CA ALA A 303 -14.67 -18.61 -28.25
C ALA A 303 -14.71 -19.28 -26.87
N GLN A 304 -14.25 -18.55 -25.79
CA GLN A 304 -14.08 -19.13 -24.47
C GLN A 304 -14.44 -18.09 -23.41
N ASN A 305 -15.01 -18.52 -22.29
CA ASN A 305 -15.43 -17.64 -21.18
C ASN A 305 -16.18 -16.40 -21.65
N CYS A 306 -17.16 -16.63 -22.51
CA CYS A 306 -17.92 -15.60 -23.19
C CYS A 306 -19.33 -15.52 -22.60
N VAL A 307 -19.69 -14.35 -22.11
CA VAL A 307 -20.96 -14.14 -21.40
C VAL A 307 -21.72 -13.00 -22.05
N ALA A 308 -22.99 -13.26 -22.45
CA ALA A 308 -23.86 -12.20 -22.96
C ALA A 308 -24.30 -11.28 -21.83
N VAL A 309 -24.12 -9.98 -22.04
CA VAL A 309 -24.42 -8.93 -21.06
C VAL A 309 -25.12 -7.75 -21.70
N THR A 310 -25.90 -7.02 -20.92
CA THR A 310 -26.51 -5.75 -21.34
C THR A 310 -25.85 -4.63 -20.54
N VAL A 311 -25.41 -3.57 -21.20
CA VAL A 311 -24.82 -2.38 -20.55
C VAL A 311 -25.90 -1.66 -19.75
N THR A 312 -25.66 -1.47 -18.46
CA THR A 312 -26.58 -0.78 -17.55
C THR A 312 -26.12 0.64 -17.21
N ASP A 313 -24.80 0.84 -17.15
CA ASP A 313 -24.19 2.13 -16.82
C ASP A 313 -22.96 2.38 -17.70
N ASP A 314 -22.78 3.65 -18.08
CA ASP A 314 -21.60 4.18 -18.77
C ASP A 314 -21.08 5.39 -17.98
N ILE A 315 -19.88 5.25 -17.38
CA ILE A 315 -19.28 6.23 -16.48
C ILE A 315 -17.99 6.76 -17.09
N TYR A 316 -18.03 7.99 -17.58
CA TYR A 316 -16.85 8.67 -18.12
C TYR A 316 -15.92 9.17 -17.01
N GLN A 317 -14.65 8.77 -17.03
CA GLN A 317 -13.64 9.16 -16.05
C GLN A 317 -12.40 9.86 -16.67
N GLY A 318 -12.58 10.46 -17.84
CA GLY A 318 -11.49 11.12 -18.57
C GLY A 318 -10.68 10.13 -19.39
N ALA A 319 -9.48 9.78 -18.96
CA ALA A 319 -8.60 8.83 -19.67
C ALA A 319 -9.15 7.39 -19.70
N THR A 320 -10.06 7.05 -18.81
CA THR A 320 -10.74 5.75 -18.71
C THR A 320 -12.24 5.91 -18.73
N GLY A 321 -12.94 4.83 -19.05
CA GLY A 321 -14.38 4.66 -18.89
C GLY A 321 -14.66 3.39 -18.08
N ALA A 322 -15.72 3.42 -17.30
CA ALA A 322 -16.21 2.26 -16.57
C ALA A 322 -17.63 1.93 -17.05
N TYR A 323 -17.82 0.70 -17.51
CA TYR A 323 -19.13 0.17 -17.84
C TYR A 323 -19.58 -0.78 -16.74
N ARG A 324 -20.85 -0.70 -16.35
CA ARG A 324 -21.52 -1.80 -15.66
C ARG A 324 -22.37 -2.54 -16.66
N ALA A 325 -22.29 -3.84 -16.65
CA ALA A 325 -23.03 -4.70 -17.54
C ALA A 325 -23.66 -5.86 -16.75
N LYS A 326 -24.88 -6.24 -17.11
CA LYS A 326 -25.67 -7.22 -16.40
C LYS A 326 -26.04 -8.40 -17.29
N THR A 327 -25.88 -9.61 -16.80
CA THR A 327 -26.36 -10.82 -17.49
C THR A 327 -27.89 -10.96 -17.37
N GLN A 328 -28.49 -11.83 -18.21
CA GLN A 328 -29.91 -12.19 -18.04
C GLN A 328 -30.20 -12.81 -16.66
N GLY A 329 -29.22 -13.50 -16.05
CA GLY A 329 -29.30 -14.06 -14.70
C GLY A 329 -29.14 -13.02 -13.58
N GLY A 330 -28.96 -11.75 -13.91
CA GLY A 330 -28.87 -10.66 -12.93
C GLY A 330 -27.48 -10.43 -12.33
N VAL A 331 -26.44 -11.15 -12.77
CA VAL A 331 -25.07 -10.92 -12.32
C VAL A 331 -24.52 -9.66 -12.95
N GLU A 332 -23.96 -8.78 -12.13
CA GLU A 332 -23.32 -7.55 -12.57
C GLU A 332 -21.82 -7.76 -12.75
N LEU A 333 -21.28 -7.19 -13.83
CA LEU A 333 -19.84 -7.12 -14.12
C LEU A 333 -19.46 -5.64 -14.30
N GLU A 334 -18.37 -5.26 -13.67
CA GLU A 334 -17.68 -3.98 -13.90
C GLU A 334 -16.59 -4.19 -14.95
N VAL A 335 -16.51 -3.29 -15.93
CA VAL A 335 -15.52 -3.35 -17.02
C VAL A 335 -14.90 -1.96 -17.19
N ASN A 336 -13.59 -1.89 -17.07
CA ASN A 336 -12.85 -0.65 -17.28
C ASN A 336 -12.16 -0.66 -18.65
N THR A 337 -12.33 0.41 -19.40
CA THR A 337 -11.71 0.58 -20.73
C THR A 337 -10.88 1.84 -20.78
N MET A 338 -9.87 1.86 -21.63
CA MET A 338 -9.13 3.09 -21.92
C MET A 338 -9.83 3.89 -23.02
N ASN A 339 -9.98 5.19 -22.81
CA ASN A 339 -10.51 6.09 -23.82
C ASN A 339 -9.44 6.42 -24.84
N THR A 340 -9.44 5.71 -25.97
CA THR A 340 -8.45 5.88 -27.06
C THR A 340 -8.94 6.73 -28.20
N GLY A 341 -10.23 7.11 -28.21
CA GLY A 341 -10.89 7.87 -29.28
C GLY A 341 -11.22 9.33 -28.90
N VAL A 342 -11.69 10.08 -29.89
CA VAL A 342 -12.15 11.47 -29.70
C VAL A 342 -13.53 11.52 -29.02
N VAL A 343 -14.29 10.42 -29.05
CA VAL A 343 -15.62 10.27 -28.45
C VAL A 343 -15.62 8.99 -27.60
N HIS A 344 -16.10 9.13 -26.37
CA HIS A 344 -16.14 8.06 -25.36
C HIS A 344 -17.24 7.02 -25.61
N THR A 345 -17.82 6.81 -26.72
CA THR A 345 -18.95 5.91 -26.85
C THR A 345 -18.70 4.78 -27.83
N ASP A 346 -17.91 3.79 -27.42
CA ASP A 346 -17.92 2.51 -28.13
C ASP A 346 -19.22 1.73 -27.88
N TYR A 347 -19.82 1.90 -26.68
CA TYR A 347 -21.05 1.20 -26.25
C TYR A 347 -22.02 2.15 -25.55
N GLN A 348 -23.34 1.88 -25.70
CA GLN A 348 -24.42 2.66 -25.10
C GLN A 348 -25.19 1.84 -24.06
N ILE A 349 -25.82 2.53 -23.10
CA ILE A 349 -26.75 1.89 -22.16
C ILE A 349 -27.86 1.19 -22.95
N GLY A 350 -28.09 -0.10 -22.67
CA GLY A 350 -29.02 -0.97 -23.36
C GLY A 350 -28.40 -1.82 -24.47
N ASP A 351 -27.14 -1.56 -24.88
CA ASP A 351 -26.45 -2.42 -25.84
C ASP A 351 -26.30 -3.83 -25.27
N THR A 352 -26.57 -4.83 -26.10
CA THR A 352 -26.26 -6.23 -25.80
C THR A 352 -24.90 -6.58 -26.37
N LEU A 353 -23.98 -6.98 -25.50
CA LEU A 353 -22.58 -7.26 -25.80
C LEU A 353 -22.18 -8.63 -25.27
N TYR A 354 -20.97 -9.01 -25.58
CA TYR A 354 -20.30 -10.17 -25.02
C TYR A 354 -19.14 -9.73 -24.15
N ALA A 355 -19.15 -10.16 -22.88
CA ALA A 355 -18.04 -10.00 -21.95
C ALA A 355 -17.13 -11.23 -22.02
N HIS A 356 -15.89 -11.04 -22.42
CA HIS A 356 -14.86 -12.06 -22.43
C HIS A 356 -14.03 -11.96 -21.15
N LEU A 357 -13.92 -13.08 -20.42
CA LEU A 357 -13.13 -13.23 -19.21
C LEU A 357 -11.94 -14.15 -19.50
N PRO A 358 -10.76 -13.65 -19.93
CA PRO A 358 -9.64 -14.49 -20.32
C PRO A 358 -9.20 -15.44 -19.19
N ALA A 359 -9.13 -16.74 -19.44
CA ALA A 359 -8.89 -17.78 -18.45
C ALA A 359 -7.61 -17.55 -17.61
N HIS A 360 -6.55 -17.04 -18.25
CA HIS A 360 -5.25 -16.75 -17.59
C HIS A 360 -5.25 -15.48 -16.73
N LEU A 361 -6.30 -14.67 -16.79
CA LEU A 361 -6.48 -13.45 -16.00
C LEU A 361 -7.50 -13.63 -14.85
N ILE A 362 -8.14 -14.79 -14.79
CA ILE A 362 -9.00 -15.18 -13.68
C ILE A 362 -8.14 -15.80 -12.60
N VAL A 363 -8.18 -15.23 -11.38
CA VAL A 363 -7.46 -15.71 -10.21
C VAL A 363 -8.42 -16.47 -9.30
N THR A 364 -8.01 -17.67 -8.89
CA THR A 364 -8.76 -18.43 -7.88
C THR A 364 -8.29 -18.01 -6.48
N LEU A 365 -9.20 -17.42 -5.72
CA LEU A 365 -8.92 -17.03 -4.34
C LEU A 365 -9.01 -18.24 -3.42
N GLY A 366 -8.11 -18.32 -2.43
CA GLY A 366 -8.19 -19.31 -1.36
C GLY A 366 -9.52 -19.18 -0.63
N GLY A 367 -10.19 -20.31 -0.32
CA GLY A 367 -11.55 -20.37 0.21
C GLY A 367 -11.77 -19.41 1.38
N SER A 368 -12.37 -18.29 1.09
CA SER A 368 -12.67 -17.21 2.01
C SER A 368 -14.17 -16.95 1.97
N LYS A 369 -14.76 -16.95 3.13
CA LYS A 369 -16.16 -16.63 3.33
C LYS A 369 -16.45 -15.23 2.81
N LEU A 370 -17.03 -15.09 1.62
CA LEU A 370 -17.58 -13.81 1.09
C LEU A 370 -18.61 -13.18 2.04
N LEU A 371 -19.21 -13.97 2.91
CA LEU A 371 -20.21 -13.54 3.91
C LEU A 371 -19.71 -12.45 4.87
N GLU A 372 -18.39 -12.32 5.11
CA GLU A 372 -17.85 -11.24 5.95
C GLU A 372 -17.55 -9.94 5.18
N ALA A 373 -17.32 -10.00 3.87
CA ALA A 373 -17.07 -8.81 3.05
C ALA A 373 -18.35 -7.99 2.78
N ALA A 374 -19.50 -8.65 2.60
CA ALA A 374 -20.79 -8.00 2.40
C ALA A 374 -21.30 -7.27 3.65
N ALA A 375 -20.86 -7.66 4.84
CA ALA A 375 -21.22 -7.00 6.11
C ALA A 375 -20.54 -5.63 6.31
N LEU A 376 -19.59 -5.24 5.45
CA LEU A 376 -18.88 -3.95 5.50
C LEU A 376 -19.55 -2.84 4.66
N GLU A 377 -20.46 -3.19 3.74
CA GLU A 377 -21.19 -2.22 2.91
C GLU A 377 -22.48 -1.69 3.56
N GLY A 378 -22.85 -2.18 4.72
CA GLY A 378 -24.13 -1.89 5.42
C GLY A 378 -24.02 -1.10 6.72
N ARG A 379 -22.97 -0.30 6.94
CA ARG A 379 -22.95 0.63 8.10
C ARG A 379 -22.26 1.93 7.76
#